data_2e88ec8160124415bfbeab6c798a7844
#
_entry.id   2e88ec8160124415bfbeab6c798a7844
#
_cell.length_a   1.000
_cell.length_b   1.000
_cell.length_c   1.000
_cell.angle_alpha   90.00
_cell.angle_beta   90.00
_cell.angle_gamma   90.00
#
_symmetry.space_group_name_H-M   'P 1'
#
loop_
_entity.id
_entity.type
_entity.pdbx_description
1 polymer ?
#
loop_
_entity_poly.entity_id
_entity_poly.type
_entity_poly.pdbx_seq_one_letter_code
_entity_poly.pdbx_strand_id
1 'polypeptide(L)'
;SQGQYPPGSTFKILMAAAALETKTVAPSSTVHCTGGYQFGRRMYRDWKAGGHGFVNLHQALVQSCDVYFYTVGQRMGIDTIASYAHQFGLGEETGVELPSERVGIVPSTEWKQKTKHEPWLPGETISASIGQGYVTVTPLQMASLIGTVANNGVTYRPRLVQGIMDRTTGQLQQLPATPKRKVTIKPQALEFIQDALAGVVKEGTGTRAKSSIVTIAGKTGTAQTAALRTGPDKDIPKRFRDHAWFVAFAPVESPKIAVAVLVEHMGHGGSAAAPLAKEIIEAYARLSSHAPALTAKAEPVTAAPIVEIVSR
;
A
#
# COMPACT_ATOMS: atom_id res chain seq x y z
N SER A 1 0.92 13.62 -4.84
CA SER A 1 -0.28 13.31 -5.66
C SER A 1 0.02 13.13 -7.15
N GLN A 2 1.18 13.59 -7.66
CA GLN A 2 1.47 13.57 -9.11
C GLN A 2 2.51 12.51 -9.51
N GLY A 3 3.51 12.22 -8.69
CA GLY A 3 4.51 11.19 -8.97
C GLY A 3 3.88 9.81 -9.03
N GLN A 4 4.20 9.05 -10.09
CA GLN A 4 3.70 7.70 -10.33
C GLN A 4 4.88 6.72 -10.39
N TYR A 5 4.83 5.69 -9.57
CA TYR A 5 5.90 4.73 -9.39
C TYR A 5 5.36 3.31 -9.29
N PRO A 6 6.10 2.30 -9.75
CA PRO A 6 5.75 0.92 -9.41
C PRO A 6 5.75 0.76 -7.88
N PRO A 7 4.72 0.17 -7.28
CA PRO A 7 4.66 -0.03 -5.82
C PRO A 7 5.61 -1.13 -5.33
N GLY A 8 6.07 -2.01 -6.21
CA GLY A 8 6.86 -3.15 -5.83
C GLY A 8 6.15 -4.01 -4.77
N SER A 9 6.90 -4.58 -3.85
CA SER A 9 6.37 -5.49 -2.83
C SER A 9 5.36 -4.88 -1.86
N THR A 10 5.12 -3.56 -1.85
CA THR A 10 4.01 -2.98 -1.07
C THR A 10 2.65 -3.38 -1.64
N PHE A 11 2.58 -3.70 -2.92
CA PHE A 11 1.39 -4.23 -3.58
C PHE A 11 0.93 -5.59 -3.04
N LYS A 12 1.85 -6.36 -2.43
CA LYS A 12 1.54 -7.66 -1.83
C LYS A 12 0.52 -7.60 -0.70
N ILE A 13 0.30 -6.43 -0.12
CA ILE A 13 -0.73 -6.19 0.91
C ILE A 13 -2.12 -6.47 0.31
N LEU A 14 -2.44 -5.83 -0.81
CA LEU A 14 -3.73 -6.05 -1.46
C LEU A 14 -3.83 -7.44 -2.10
N MET A 15 -2.71 -7.99 -2.59
CA MET A 15 -2.65 -9.34 -3.12
C MET A 15 -3.03 -10.38 -2.06
N ALA A 16 -2.55 -10.20 -0.82
CA ALA A 16 -2.90 -11.05 0.30
C ALA A 16 -4.39 -10.93 0.66
N ALA A 17 -4.93 -9.70 0.68
CA ALA A 17 -6.35 -9.46 0.92
C ALA A 17 -7.23 -10.13 -0.13
N ALA A 18 -6.90 -9.93 -1.40
CA ALA A 18 -7.61 -10.55 -2.52
C ALA A 18 -7.54 -12.09 -2.46
N ALA A 19 -6.37 -12.64 -2.18
CA ALA A 19 -6.16 -14.10 -2.13
C ALA A 19 -6.95 -14.78 -1.00
N LEU A 20 -7.05 -14.13 0.17
CA LEU A 20 -7.85 -14.62 1.29
C LEU A 20 -9.36 -14.52 0.99
N GLU A 21 -9.80 -13.37 0.45
CA GLU A 21 -11.22 -13.15 0.18
C GLU A 21 -11.76 -14.04 -0.94
N THR A 22 -10.99 -14.21 -2.01
CA THR A 22 -11.32 -15.13 -3.12
C THR A 22 -11.11 -16.61 -2.78
N LYS A 23 -10.57 -16.91 -1.57
CA LYS A 23 -10.19 -18.26 -1.15
C LYS A 23 -9.18 -18.93 -2.10
N THR A 24 -8.42 -18.15 -2.84
CA THR A 24 -7.31 -18.64 -3.69
C THR A 24 -6.26 -19.36 -2.84
N VAL A 25 -6.07 -18.91 -1.60
CA VAL A 25 -5.27 -19.58 -0.58
C VAL A 25 -5.98 -19.52 0.77
N ALA A 26 -5.75 -20.55 1.60
CA ALA A 26 -6.01 -20.48 3.04
C ALA A 26 -4.79 -19.88 3.76
N PRO A 27 -4.92 -19.31 4.97
CA PRO A 27 -3.78 -18.82 5.76
C PRO A 27 -2.64 -19.84 5.93
N SER A 28 -2.99 -21.12 6.03
CA SER A 28 -2.04 -22.24 6.19
C SER A 28 -1.47 -22.77 4.88
N SER A 29 -1.97 -22.33 3.72
CA SER A 29 -1.49 -22.81 2.42
C SER A 29 -0.04 -22.43 2.21
N THR A 30 0.81 -23.41 1.91
CA THR A 30 2.25 -23.20 1.71
C THR A 30 2.62 -23.25 0.22
N VAL A 31 3.67 -22.50 -0.13
CA VAL A 31 4.36 -22.58 -1.42
C VAL A 31 5.84 -22.83 -1.13
N HIS A 32 6.46 -23.72 -1.90
CA HIS A 32 7.89 -23.96 -1.83
C HIS A 32 8.65 -22.95 -2.71
N CYS A 33 9.37 -22.05 -2.06
CA CYS A 33 10.19 -21.03 -2.71
C CYS A 33 11.64 -21.52 -2.81
N THR A 34 12.08 -21.85 -4.00
CA THR A 34 13.46 -22.27 -4.32
C THR A 34 14.33 -21.11 -4.81
N GLY A 35 13.83 -19.87 -4.74
CA GLY A 35 14.55 -18.68 -5.26
C GLY A 35 14.14 -18.30 -6.67
N GLY A 36 13.22 -19.01 -7.30
CA GLY A 36 12.71 -18.70 -8.63
C GLY A 36 11.39 -19.39 -8.94
N TYR A 37 10.68 -18.82 -9.90
CA TYR A 37 9.42 -19.31 -10.43
C TYR A 37 9.54 -19.48 -11.95
N GLN A 38 9.53 -20.73 -12.39
CA GLN A 38 9.61 -21.05 -13.83
C GLN A 38 8.22 -20.90 -14.46
N PHE A 39 8.13 -20.06 -15.50
CA PHE A 39 6.93 -19.93 -16.31
C PHE A 39 7.28 -19.96 -17.80
N GLY A 40 6.85 -20.99 -18.49
CA GLY A 40 7.30 -21.27 -19.85
C GLY A 40 8.84 -21.39 -19.92
N ARG A 41 9.46 -20.60 -20.79
CA ARG A 41 10.94 -20.56 -20.95
C ARG A 41 11.61 -19.50 -20.06
N ARG A 42 10.83 -18.71 -19.27
CA ARG A 42 11.34 -17.62 -18.47
C ARG A 42 11.37 -17.99 -16.99
N MET A 43 12.52 -17.69 -16.33
CA MET A 43 12.67 -17.77 -14.88
C MET A 43 12.45 -16.39 -14.26
N TYR A 44 11.45 -16.29 -13.37
CA TYR A 44 11.21 -15.11 -12.54
C TYR A 44 11.88 -15.34 -11.20
N ARG A 45 12.85 -14.51 -10.85
CA ARG A 45 13.67 -14.68 -9.64
C ARG A 45 12.97 -14.12 -8.43
N ASP A 46 13.18 -14.77 -7.28
CA ASP A 46 12.92 -14.19 -5.97
C ASP A 46 14.07 -13.24 -5.60
N TRP A 47 13.83 -12.26 -4.75
CA TRP A 47 14.90 -11.40 -4.26
C TRP A 47 15.94 -12.18 -3.43
N LYS A 48 15.54 -13.27 -2.80
CA LYS A 48 16.43 -14.20 -2.06
C LYS A 48 16.86 -15.35 -2.97
N ALA A 49 18.08 -15.31 -3.43
CA ALA A 49 18.61 -16.25 -4.42
C ALA A 49 18.48 -17.73 -4.02
N GLY A 50 18.66 -18.07 -2.74
CA GLY A 50 18.48 -19.43 -2.22
C GLY A 50 17.01 -19.80 -1.88
N GLY A 51 16.08 -18.87 -2.12
CA GLY A 51 14.67 -19.06 -1.78
C GLY A 51 14.39 -19.00 -0.27
N HIS A 52 13.10 -19.17 0.06
CA HIS A 52 12.58 -19.08 1.43
C HIS A 52 12.18 -20.45 2.01
N GLY A 53 12.32 -21.54 1.21
CA GLY A 53 11.76 -22.83 1.58
C GLY A 53 10.24 -22.85 1.53
N PHE A 54 9.60 -23.64 2.37
CA PHE A 54 8.15 -23.65 2.50
C PHE A 54 7.69 -22.44 3.30
N VAL A 55 6.87 -21.58 2.70
CA VAL A 55 6.30 -20.39 3.34
C VAL A 55 4.78 -20.39 3.17
N ASN A 56 4.07 -20.04 4.22
CA ASN A 56 2.65 -19.71 4.18
C ASN A 56 2.44 -18.21 3.88
N LEU A 57 1.19 -17.76 3.80
CA LEU A 57 0.88 -16.36 3.46
C LEU A 57 1.48 -15.36 4.46
N HIS A 58 1.42 -15.66 5.76
CA HIS A 58 2.02 -14.81 6.80
C HIS A 58 3.54 -14.67 6.58
N GLN A 59 4.25 -15.80 6.48
CA GLN A 59 5.69 -15.84 6.25
C GLN A 59 6.07 -15.16 4.91
N ALA A 60 5.25 -15.33 3.87
CA ALA A 60 5.46 -14.70 2.58
C ALA A 60 5.33 -13.18 2.63
N LEU A 61 4.43 -12.62 3.45
CA LEU A 61 4.37 -11.18 3.72
C LEU A 61 5.58 -10.71 4.54
N VAL A 62 5.90 -11.40 5.64
CA VAL A 62 7.00 -11.06 6.55
C VAL A 62 8.34 -11.03 5.84
N GLN A 63 8.63 -12.06 5.05
CA GLN A 63 9.88 -12.22 4.30
C GLN A 63 9.80 -11.62 2.89
N SER A 64 8.64 -11.10 2.48
CA SER A 64 8.42 -10.53 1.15
C SER A 64 8.72 -11.52 0.00
N CYS A 65 8.37 -12.80 0.13
CA CYS A 65 8.63 -13.84 -0.87
C CYS A 65 7.92 -13.55 -2.20
N ASP A 66 8.68 -13.35 -3.28
CA ASP A 66 8.12 -13.08 -4.60
C ASP A 66 7.48 -14.33 -5.21
N VAL A 67 8.12 -15.49 -5.07
CA VAL A 67 7.63 -16.78 -5.61
C VAL A 67 6.25 -17.14 -5.08
N TYR A 68 5.98 -16.86 -3.80
CA TYR A 68 4.65 -17.05 -3.24
C TYR A 68 3.60 -16.23 -4.01
N PHE A 69 3.88 -14.94 -4.20
CA PHE A 69 2.95 -14.02 -4.85
C PHE A 69 2.87 -14.22 -6.37
N TYR A 70 3.93 -14.70 -7.03
CA TYR A 70 3.83 -15.17 -8.41
C TYR A 70 2.84 -16.31 -8.55
N THR A 71 2.92 -17.31 -7.65
CA THR A 71 2.01 -18.46 -7.63
C THR A 71 0.57 -18.04 -7.38
N VAL A 72 0.35 -17.18 -6.41
CA VAL A 72 -0.98 -16.68 -6.04
C VAL A 72 -1.56 -15.81 -7.16
N GLY A 73 -0.77 -14.92 -7.74
CA GLY A 73 -1.21 -14.04 -8.82
C GLY A 73 -1.62 -14.80 -10.08
N GLN A 74 -0.87 -15.86 -10.45
CA GLN A 74 -1.25 -16.73 -11.57
C GLN A 74 -2.58 -17.46 -11.34
N ARG A 75 -2.86 -17.85 -10.10
CA ARG A 75 -4.13 -18.51 -9.73
C ARG A 75 -5.32 -17.54 -9.74
N MET A 76 -5.11 -16.30 -9.30
CA MET A 76 -6.16 -15.26 -9.27
C MET A 76 -6.48 -14.68 -10.65
N GLY A 77 -5.46 -14.51 -11.49
CA GLY A 77 -5.57 -13.79 -12.75
C GLY A 77 -5.61 -12.26 -12.58
N ILE A 78 -5.26 -11.55 -13.67
CA ILE A 78 -5.07 -10.09 -13.63
C ILE A 78 -6.37 -9.33 -13.34
N ASP A 79 -7.52 -9.79 -13.86
CA ASP A 79 -8.77 -9.06 -13.69
C ASP A 79 -9.28 -9.12 -12.25
N THR A 80 -9.05 -10.24 -11.56
CA THR A 80 -9.30 -10.35 -10.12
C THR A 80 -8.38 -9.38 -9.34
N ILE A 81 -7.09 -9.36 -9.67
CA ILE A 81 -6.11 -8.46 -9.04
C ILE A 81 -6.53 -6.99 -9.26
N ALA A 82 -6.91 -6.63 -10.49
CA ALA A 82 -7.38 -5.28 -10.83
C ALA A 82 -8.64 -4.88 -10.05
N SER A 83 -9.61 -5.78 -9.94
CA SER A 83 -10.85 -5.55 -9.18
C SER A 83 -10.56 -5.19 -7.72
N TYR A 84 -9.67 -5.94 -7.05
CA TYR A 84 -9.29 -5.63 -5.67
C TYR A 84 -8.40 -4.37 -5.57
N ALA A 85 -7.55 -4.10 -6.56
CA ALA A 85 -6.77 -2.85 -6.60
C ALA A 85 -7.69 -1.63 -6.63
N HIS A 86 -8.74 -1.65 -7.45
CA HIS A 86 -9.76 -0.59 -7.48
C HIS A 86 -10.55 -0.48 -6.17
N GLN A 87 -10.86 -1.59 -5.50
CA GLN A 87 -11.50 -1.54 -4.19
C GLN A 87 -10.63 -0.83 -3.15
N PHE A 88 -9.30 -0.97 -3.22
CA PHE A 88 -8.35 -0.25 -2.38
C PHE A 88 -8.05 1.18 -2.86
N GLY A 89 -8.70 1.65 -3.93
CA GLY A 89 -8.58 3.01 -4.43
C GLY A 89 -7.38 3.26 -5.35
N LEU A 90 -6.76 2.20 -5.87
CA LEU A 90 -5.74 2.33 -6.90
C LEU A 90 -6.38 2.49 -8.28
N GLY A 91 -5.72 3.24 -9.18
CA GLY A 91 -6.25 3.51 -10.52
C GLY A 91 -7.34 4.58 -10.57
N GLU A 92 -7.53 5.33 -9.48
CA GLU A 92 -8.47 6.45 -9.37
C GLU A 92 -7.90 7.58 -8.50
N GLU A 93 -8.49 8.75 -8.55
CA GLU A 93 -8.15 9.86 -7.66
C GLU A 93 -8.52 9.53 -6.20
N THR A 94 -7.65 9.87 -5.25
CA THR A 94 -7.97 9.77 -3.82
C THR A 94 -9.05 10.76 -3.44
N GLY A 95 -9.14 11.86 -4.19
CA GLY A 95 -10.07 12.96 -3.99
C GLY A 95 -9.54 14.02 -3.01
N VAL A 96 -8.22 14.07 -2.78
CA VAL A 96 -7.60 15.16 -2.05
C VAL A 96 -7.82 16.49 -2.78
N GLU A 97 -7.93 17.58 -2.02
CA GLU A 97 -8.18 18.91 -2.57
C GLU A 97 -6.92 19.54 -3.19
N LEU A 98 -6.20 18.78 -4.01
CA LEU A 98 -5.03 19.22 -4.76
C LEU A 98 -5.29 19.09 -6.26
N PRO A 99 -4.87 20.06 -7.07
CA PRO A 99 -5.03 20.00 -8.51
C PRO A 99 -4.15 18.91 -9.13
N SER A 100 -4.61 18.38 -10.26
CA SER A 100 -3.82 17.47 -11.12
C SER A 100 -3.37 16.18 -10.40
N GLU A 101 -4.23 15.61 -9.58
CA GLU A 101 -3.97 14.30 -8.97
C GLU A 101 -3.83 13.25 -10.09
N ARG A 102 -2.84 12.37 -9.97
CA ARG A 102 -2.63 11.27 -10.90
C ARG A 102 -3.24 9.98 -10.37
N VAL A 103 -3.85 9.23 -11.27
CA VAL A 103 -4.58 8.00 -10.92
C VAL A 103 -3.72 6.73 -10.90
N GLY A 104 -2.52 6.78 -11.48
CA GLY A 104 -1.71 5.58 -11.67
C GLY A 104 -2.27 4.64 -12.75
N ILE A 105 -1.76 3.42 -12.79
CA ILE A 105 -2.20 2.37 -13.71
C ILE A 105 -2.48 1.10 -12.92
N VAL A 106 -3.70 0.61 -13.04
CA VAL A 106 -4.11 -0.73 -12.60
C VAL A 106 -4.39 -1.53 -13.88
N PRO A 107 -3.48 -2.41 -14.31
CA PRO A 107 -3.64 -3.15 -15.54
C PRO A 107 -4.72 -4.24 -15.38
N SER A 108 -5.47 -4.45 -16.46
CA SER A 108 -6.44 -5.55 -16.64
C SER A 108 -6.42 -6.02 -18.10
N THR A 109 -7.11 -7.09 -18.41
CA THR A 109 -7.30 -7.53 -19.78
C THR A 109 -7.94 -6.43 -20.63
N GLU A 110 -8.97 -5.78 -20.09
CA GLU A 110 -9.67 -4.66 -20.75
C GLU A 110 -8.77 -3.43 -20.91
N TRP A 111 -8.03 -3.03 -19.83
CA TRP A 111 -7.11 -1.92 -19.89
C TRP A 111 -6.06 -2.11 -21.01
N LYS A 112 -5.47 -3.29 -21.10
CA LYS A 112 -4.44 -3.56 -22.12
C LYS A 112 -5.03 -3.52 -23.52
N GLN A 113 -6.19 -4.13 -23.72
CA GLN A 113 -6.89 -4.09 -25.00
C GLN A 113 -7.21 -2.65 -25.44
N LYS A 114 -7.68 -1.81 -24.52
CA LYS A 114 -8.03 -0.41 -24.83
C LYS A 114 -6.81 0.49 -25.07
N THR A 115 -5.72 0.29 -24.32
CA THR A 115 -4.59 1.23 -24.33
C THR A 115 -3.42 0.80 -25.19
N LYS A 116 -3.24 -0.53 -25.38
CA LYS A 116 -2.12 -1.11 -26.14
C LYS A 116 -2.58 -1.81 -27.41
N HIS A 117 -3.89 -2.05 -27.55
CA HIS A 117 -4.49 -2.84 -28.65
C HIS A 117 -3.93 -4.27 -28.73
N GLU A 118 -3.57 -4.84 -27.59
CA GLU A 118 -2.96 -6.16 -27.46
C GLU A 118 -3.69 -7.00 -26.41
N PRO A 119 -3.72 -8.33 -26.57
CA PRO A 119 -4.24 -9.22 -25.54
C PRO A 119 -3.31 -9.23 -24.32
N TRP A 120 -3.89 -9.51 -23.15
CA TRP A 120 -3.10 -9.76 -21.93
C TRP A 120 -2.36 -11.09 -22.03
N LEU A 121 -1.08 -11.08 -21.71
CA LEU A 121 -0.25 -12.29 -21.67
C LEU A 121 -0.14 -12.81 -20.24
N PRO A 122 -0.30 -14.12 -19.99
CA PRO A 122 -0.23 -14.67 -18.63
C PRO A 122 1.06 -14.34 -17.87
N GLY A 123 2.19 -14.22 -18.57
CA GLY A 123 3.48 -13.82 -17.98
C GLY A 123 3.49 -12.39 -17.41
N GLU A 124 2.62 -11.52 -17.87
CA GLU A 124 2.50 -10.13 -17.35
C GLU A 124 1.86 -10.12 -15.96
N THR A 125 0.96 -11.07 -15.67
CA THR A 125 0.39 -11.25 -14.34
C THR A 125 1.44 -11.54 -13.29
N ILE A 126 2.52 -12.26 -13.64
CA ILE A 126 3.63 -12.55 -12.72
C ILE A 126 4.29 -11.25 -12.24
N SER A 127 4.61 -10.35 -13.16
CA SER A 127 5.18 -9.04 -12.78
C SER A 127 4.18 -8.18 -12.02
N ALA A 128 2.92 -8.14 -12.45
CA ALA A 128 1.86 -7.37 -11.79
C ALA A 128 1.61 -7.84 -10.35
N SER A 129 1.72 -9.16 -10.08
CA SER A 129 1.46 -9.73 -8.75
C SER A 129 2.45 -9.28 -7.66
N ILE A 130 3.57 -8.68 -8.03
CA ILE A 130 4.53 -8.06 -7.10
C ILE A 130 4.63 -6.54 -7.29
N GLY A 131 3.62 -5.92 -7.92
CA GLY A 131 3.55 -4.48 -8.11
C GLY A 131 4.57 -3.92 -9.10
N GLN A 132 4.90 -4.70 -10.14
CA GLN A 132 5.80 -4.34 -11.22
C GLN A 132 5.07 -4.39 -12.58
N GLY A 133 5.82 -4.26 -13.67
CA GLY A 133 5.25 -4.23 -15.01
C GLY A 133 4.49 -2.94 -15.28
N TYR A 134 3.21 -3.02 -15.61
CA TYR A 134 2.39 -1.84 -15.91
C TYR A 134 1.82 -1.14 -14.66
N VAL A 135 1.91 -1.78 -13.49
CA VAL A 135 1.34 -1.22 -12.24
C VAL A 135 2.09 0.04 -11.84
N THR A 136 1.39 1.17 -11.74
CA THR A 136 1.92 2.41 -11.16
C THR A 136 0.92 3.02 -10.18
N VAL A 137 1.44 3.61 -9.11
CA VAL A 137 0.65 4.25 -8.05
C VAL A 137 1.29 5.55 -7.61
N THR A 138 0.52 6.41 -6.95
CA THR A 138 1.06 7.57 -6.24
C THR A 138 1.37 7.26 -4.78
N PRO A 139 2.30 7.98 -4.14
CA PRO A 139 2.53 7.85 -2.69
C PRO A 139 1.27 8.07 -1.86
N LEU A 140 0.39 8.98 -2.27
CA LEU A 140 -0.86 9.24 -1.59
C LEU A 140 -1.83 8.05 -1.68
N GLN A 141 -1.92 7.39 -2.83
CA GLN A 141 -2.69 6.16 -2.97
C GLN A 141 -2.17 5.05 -2.05
N MET A 142 -0.84 4.92 -1.90
CA MET A 142 -0.25 3.92 -1.01
C MET A 142 -0.47 4.25 0.47
N ALA A 143 -0.45 5.54 0.84
CA ALA A 143 -0.82 5.97 2.20
C ALA A 143 -2.30 5.68 2.49
N SER A 144 -3.18 5.92 1.50
CA SER A 144 -4.61 5.60 1.60
C SER A 144 -4.84 4.08 1.71
N LEU A 145 -4.14 3.27 0.91
CA LEU A 145 -4.23 1.81 0.96
C LEU A 145 -3.86 1.26 2.35
N ILE A 146 -2.70 1.67 2.88
CA ILE A 146 -2.27 1.18 4.20
C ILE A 146 -3.16 1.72 5.32
N GLY A 147 -3.67 2.96 5.19
CA GLY A 147 -4.68 3.52 6.08
C GLY A 147 -6.00 2.74 6.03
N THR A 148 -6.41 2.26 4.87
CA THR A 148 -7.60 1.40 4.71
C THR A 148 -7.44 0.08 5.46
N VAL A 149 -6.26 -0.55 5.35
CA VAL A 149 -5.95 -1.77 6.12
C VAL A 149 -5.96 -1.49 7.62
N ALA A 150 -5.32 -0.41 8.06
CA ALA A 150 -5.27 0.00 9.47
C ALA A 150 -6.66 0.32 10.04
N ASN A 151 -7.58 0.79 9.21
CA ASN A 151 -8.92 1.23 9.58
C ASN A 151 -10.00 0.19 9.21
N ASN A 152 -9.67 -1.09 9.34
CA ASN A 152 -10.60 -2.21 9.14
C ASN A 152 -11.40 -2.14 7.83
N GLY A 153 -10.73 -1.72 6.77
CA GLY A 153 -11.26 -1.70 5.42
C GLY A 153 -12.05 -0.45 5.02
N VAL A 154 -12.12 0.56 5.88
CA VAL A 154 -12.77 1.84 5.54
C VAL A 154 -11.72 2.82 4.99
N THR A 155 -11.93 3.24 3.75
CA THR A 155 -11.14 4.30 3.10
C THR A 155 -11.81 5.65 3.33
N TYR A 156 -11.03 6.65 3.73
CA TYR A 156 -11.48 8.03 3.84
C TYR A 156 -10.92 8.88 2.70
N ARG A 157 -11.67 9.92 2.33
CA ARG A 157 -11.17 10.96 1.43
C ARG A 157 -10.09 11.77 2.17
N PRO A 158 -8.84 11.82 1.66
CA PRO A 158 -7.83 12.71 2.23
C PRO A 158 -8.29 14.17 2.13
N ARG A 159 -7.98 14.97 3.14
CA ARG A 159 -8.30 16.39 3.17
C ARG A 159 -7.12 17.19 3.71
N LEU A 160 -6.97 18.43 3.25
CA LEU A 160 -5.96 19.37 3.71
C LEU A 160 -6.50 20.27 4.83
N VAL A 161 -7.80 20.56 4.80
CA VAL A 161 -8.46 21.42 5.77
C VAL A 161 -9.11 20.58 6.85
N GLN A 162 -8.65 20.73 8.08
CA GLN A 162 -9.20 20.04 9.24
C GLN A 162 -10.44 20.76 9.81
N GLY A 163 -10.44 22.08 9.76
CA GLY A 163 -11.52 22.90 10.28
C GLY A 163 -11.35 24.37 9.93
N ILE A 164 -12.37 25.14 10.23
CA ILE A 164 -12.44 26.58 9.99
C ILE A 164 -12.58 27.28 11.35
N MET A 165 -11.71 28.22 11.64
CA MET A 165 -11.79 29.00 12.87
C MET A 165 -12.59 30.27 12.62
N ASP A 166 -13.68 30.45 13.38
CA ASP A 166 -14.42 31.71 13.42
C ASP A 166 -13.56 32.77 14.11
N ARG A 167 -13.24 33.84 13.41
CA ARG A 167 -12.36 34.91 13.94
C ARG A 167 -13.01 35.76 15.04
N THR A 168 -14.36 35.80 15.08
CA THR A 168 -15.09 36.61 16.06
C THR A 168 -15.23 35.86 17.38
N THR A 169 -15.56 34.57 17.32
CA THR A 169 -15.83 33.75 18.51
C THR A 169 -14.61 32.93 18.96
N GLY A 170 -13.59 32.76 18.09
CA GLY A 170 -12.44 31.88 18.34
C GLY A 170 -12.81 30.38 18.30
N GLN A 171 -14.03 30.02 17.90
CA GLN A 171 -14.47 28.65 17.83
C GLN A 171 -13.94 27.96 16.57
N LEU A 172 -13.40 26.75 16.73
CA LEU A 172 -12.98 25.89 15.63
C LEU A 172 -14.14 24.98 15.21
N GLN A 173 -14.71 25.24 14.03
CA GLN A 173 -15.64 24.32 13.37
C GLN A 173 -14.83 23.23 12.68
N GLN A 174 -14.80 22.03 13.27
CA GLN A 174 -14.17 20.88 12.64
C GLN A 174 -14.99 20.36 11.47
N LEU A 175 -14.33 20.12 10.33
CA LEU A 175 -14.96 19.44 9.21
C LEU A 175 -14.98 17.91 9.48
N PRO A 176 -16.12 17.22 9.21
CA PRO A 176 -16.19 15.78 9.44
C PRO A 176 -15.30 15.00 8.47
N ALA A 177 -14.73 13.88 8.92
CA ALA A 177 -14.07 12.94 8.04
C ALA A 177 -15.10 12.27 7.13
N THR A 178 -14.83 12.23 5.82
CA THR A 178 -15.76 11.68 4.82
C THR A 178 -15.32 10.28 4.41
N PRO A 179 -16.03 9.21 4.80
CA PRO A 179 -15.80 7.88 4.27
C PRO A 179 -16.01 7.88 2.76
N LYS A 180 -15.04 7.32 2.00
CA LYS A 180 -15.12 7.21 0.55
C LYS A 180 -15.71 5.86 0.13
N ARG A 181 -15.22 4.79 0.78
CA ARG A 181 -15.68 3.41 0.53
C ARG A 181 -15.33 2.48 1.68
N LYS A 182 -15.93 1.29 1.65
CA LYS A 182 -15.51 0.15 2.45
C LYS A 182 -15.13 -0.99 1.51
N VAL A 183 -13.93 -1.55 1.67
CA VAL A 183 -13.49 -2.70 0.87
C VAL A 183 -14.29 -3.95 1.26
N THR A 184 -14.57 -4.80 0.27
CA THR A 184 -15.27 -6.06 0.48
C THR A 184 -14.27 -7.14 0.90
N ILE A 185 -13.71 -6.97 2.09
CA ILE A 185 -12.74 -7.89 2.72
C ILE A 185 -13.25 -8.23 4.11
N LYS A 186 -13.22 -9.51 4.47
CA LYS A 186 -13.64 -9.96 5.80
C LYS A 186 -12.73 -9.40 6.89
N PRO A 187 -13.27 -9.04 8.07
CA PRO A 187 -12.48 -8.54 9.18
C PRO A 187 -11.30 -9.45 9.55
N GLN A 188 -11.52 -10.75 9.59
CA GLN A 188 -10.49 -11.74 9.92
C GLN A 188 -9.32 -11.75 8.92
N ALA A 189 -9.59 -11.44 7.64
CA ALA A 189 -8.54 -11.33 6.63
C ALA A 189 -7.72 -10.04 6.83
N LEU A 190 -8.36 -8.94 7.22
CA LEU A 190 -7.66 -7.69 7.55
C LEU A 190 -6.81 -7.83 8.81
N GLU A 191 -7.35 -8.44 9.87
CA GLU A 191 -6.61 -8.76 11.10
C GLU A 191 -5.37 -9.62 10.81
N PHE A 192 -5.53 -10.67 9.99
CA PHE A 192 -4.41 -11.51 9.56
C PHE A 192 -3.32 -10.71 8.85
N ILE A 193 -3.72 -9.77 7.97
CA ILE A 193 -2.78 -8.92 7.25
C ILE A 193 -2.10 -7.93 8.20
N GLN A 194 -2.84 -7.32 9.12
CA GLN A 194 -2.28 -6.40 10.12
C GLN A 194 -1.23 -7.10 10.98
N ASP A 195 -1.50 -8.34 11.43
CA ASP A 195 -0.56 -9.17 12.18
C ASP A 195 0.70 -9.49 11.36
N ALA A 196 0.53 -9.91 10.09
CA ALA A 196 1.66 -10.18 9.21
C ALA A 196 2.51 -8.92 8.94
N LEU A 197 1.89 -7.73 8.82
CA LEU A 197 2.59 -6.45 8.67
C LEU A 197 3.34 -6.05 9.95
N ALA A 198 2.83 -6.36 11.13
CA ALA A 198 3.56 -6.23 12.39
C ALA A 198 4.77 -7.17 12.42
N GLY A 199 4.61 -8.40 11.93
CA GLY A 199 5.70 -9.38 11.74
C GLY A 199 6.82 -8.87 10.81
N VAL A 200 6.48 -8.13 9.75
CA VAL A 200 7.48 -7.50 8.84
C VAL A 200 8.44 -6.58 9.63
N VAL A 201 7.92 -5.83 10.59
CA VAL A 201 8.70 -4.90 11.42
C VAL A 201 9.38 -5.64 12.57
N LYS A 202 8.72 -6.62 13.15
CA LYS A 202 9.26 -7.39 14.29
C LYS A 202 10.47 -8.24 13.92
N GLU A 203 10.40 -8.96 12.79
CA GLU A 203 11.38 -9.98 12.43
C GLU A 203 11.62 -10.14 10.92
N GLY A 204 10.90 -9.35 10.09
CA GLY A 204 10.97 -9.44 8.63
C GLY A 204 11.88 -8.41 7.97
N THR A 205 11.50 -8.03 6.75
CA THR A 205 12.28 -7.11 5.89
C THR A 205 12.27 -5.66 6.39
N GLY A 206 11.37 -5.30 7.33
CA GLY A 206 11.16 -3.94 7.85
C GLY A 206 11.74 -3.70 9.24
N THR A 207 12.64 -4.53 9.76
CA THR A 207 13.15 -4.44 11.15
C THR A 207 13.77 -3.09 11.51
N ARG A 208 14.26 -2.32 10.54
CA ARG A 208 14.77 -0.95 10.78
C ARG A 208 13.67 0.08 11.12
N ALA A 209 12.40 -0.26 10.94
CA ALA A 209 11.27 0.53 11.42
C ALA A 209 10.86 0.19 12.86
N LYS A 210 11.53 -0.76 13.52
CA LYS A 210 11.21 -1.13 14.91
C LYS A 210 11.42 0.05 15.86
N SER A 211 10.39 0.38 16.63
CA SER A 211 10.38 1.46 17.60
C SER A 211 10.24 0.92 19.02
N SER A 212 10.80 1.62 20.00
CA SER A 212 10.64 1.35 21.43
C SER A 212 9.48 2.13 22.07
N ILE A 213 8.90 3.09 21.32
CA ILE A 213 7.87 3.99 21.85
C ILE A 213 6.48 3.73 21.26
N VAL A 214 6.40 3.06 20.12
CA VAL A 214 5.14 2.76 19.44
C VAL A 214 5.26 1.48 18.62
N THR A 215 4.21 0.68 18.60
CA THR A 215 4.13 -0.51 17.75
C THR A 215 3.86 -0.12 16.30
N ILE A 216 4.68 -0.60 15.36
CA ILE A 216 4.59 -0.27 13.93
C ILE A 216 4.32 -1.54 13.14
N ALA A 217 3.33 -1.49 12.26
CA ALA A 217 3.10 -2.47 11.21
C ALA A 217 3.38 -1.83 9.85
N GLY A 218 4.00 -2.57 8.94
CA GLY A 218 4.31 -2.00 7.62
C GLY A 218 4.85 -3.01 6.63
N LYS A 219 5.12 -2.55 5.41
CA LYS A 219 5.66 -3.36 4.32
C LYS A 219 6.72 -2.62 3.56
N THR A 220 7.85 -3.27 3.36
CA THR A 220 8.91 -2.80 2.46
C THR A 220 8.54 -3.04 1.00
N GLY A 221 9.01 -2.17 0.12
CA GLY A 221 8.95 -2.34 -1.32
C GLY A 221 10.26 -1.90 -1.97
N THR A 222 10.51 -2.45 -3.14
CA THR A 222 11.59 -2.05 -4.04
C THR A 222 10.98 -1.94 -5.42
N ALA A 223 10.99 -0.73 -5.97
CA ALA A 223 10.45 -0.46 -7.30
C ALA A 223 11.60 -0.44 -8.31
N GLN A 224 11.63 -1.43 -9.20
CA GLN A 224 12.66 -1.51 -10.23
C GLN A 224 12.50 -0.39 -11.26
N THR A 225 13.59 0.34 -11.52
CA THR A 225 13.61 1.47 -12.46
C THR A 225 14.09 1.06 -13.87
N ALA A 226 14.76 -0.08 -13.98
CA ALA A 226 15.28 -0.61 -15.22
C ALA A 226 15.18 -2.14 -15.24
N ALA A 227 15.33 -2.74 -16.43
CA ALA A 227 15.41 -4.20 -16.57
C ALA A 227 16.49 -4.78 -15.64
N LEU A 228 16.20 -5.97 -15.07
CA LEU A 228 17.03 -6.70 -14.11
C LEU A 228 18.53 -6.53 -14.41
N ARG A 229 19.22 -5.84 -13.53
CA ARG A 229 20.67 -5.73 -13.54
C ARG A 229 21.23 -6.66 -12.47
N THR A 230 22.28 -7.36 -12.83
CA THR A 230 23.04 -8.19 -11.91
C THR A 230 24.22 -7.38 -11.40
N GLY A 231 24.37 -7.25 -10.07
CA GLY A 231 25.50 -6.58 -9.43
C GLY A 231 25.10 -5.84 -8.15
N PRO A 232 26.05 -5.49 -7.31
CA PRO A 232 25.82 -4.71 -6.11
C PRO A 232 25.32 -3.30 -6.45
N ASP A 233 24.39 -2.73 -5.66
CA ASP A 233 23.85 -1.38 -5.85
C ASP A 233 24.91 -0.28 -5.95
N LYS A 234 26.06 -0.47 -5.29
CA LYS A 234 27.17 0.48 -5.34
C LYS A 234 27.75 0.69 -6.75
N ASP A 235 27.64 -0.34 -7.60
CA ASP A 235 28.17 -0.32 -8.97
C ASP A 235 27.13 0.16 -10.00
N ILE A 236 25.90 0.42 -9.53
CA ILE A 236 24.80 0.95 -10.35
C ILE A 236 24.78 2.48 -10.24
N PRO A 237 24.88 3.25 -11.34
CA PRO A 237 24.72 4.70 -11.29
C PRO A 237 23.41 5.09 -10.60
N LYS A 238 23.44 6.10 -9.70
CA LYS A 238 22.33 6.48 -8.83
C LYS A 238 20.99 6.57 -9.56
N ARG A 239 20.96 7.19 -10.74
CA ARG A 239 19.73 7.37 -11.56
C ARG A 239 19.07 6.07 -12.03
N PHE A 240 19.74 4.95 -11.91
CA PHE A 240 19.25 3.63 -12.33
C PHE A 240 19.03 2.68 -11.14
N ARG A 241 19.30 3.14 -9.92
CA ARG A 241 18.98 2.35 -8.73
C ARG A 241 17.48 2.33 -8.52
N ASP A 242 17.02 1.27 -7.90
CA ASP A 242 15.63 1.07 -7.58
C ASP A 242 15.13 2.13 -6.58
N HIS A 243 13.82 2.41 -6.58
CA HIS A 243 13.20 3.25 -5.58
C HIS A 243 12.84 2.43 -4.35
N ALA A 244 13.16 2.96 -3.18
CA ALA A 244 12.88 2.34 -1.90
C ALA A 244 11.50 2.76 -1.38
N TRP A 245 10.63 1.80 -1.08
CA TRP A 245 9.32 2.02 -0.49
C TRP A 245 9.20 1.47 0.92
N PHE A 246 8.49 2.18 1.77
CA PHE A 246 7.96 1.64 3.00
C PHE A 246 6.59 2.26 3.28
N VAL A 247 5.58 1.41 3.48
CA VAL A 247 4.24 1.83 3.89
C VAL A 247 3.95 1.26 5.27
N ALA A 248 3.39 2.06 6.17
CA ALA A 248 3.20 1.65 7.55
C ALA A 248 2.03 2.37 8.21
N PHE A 249 1.56 1.79 9.31
CA PHE A 249 0.65 2.43 10.25
C PHE A 249 1.08 2.18 11.69
N ALA A 250 0.64 3.03 12.60
CA ALA A 250 0.93 2.94 14.02
C ALA A 250 -0.09 3.70 14.88
N PRO A 251 -0.27 3.34 16.18
CA PRO A 251 0.08 2.04 16.79
C PRO A 251 -0.67 0.88 16.15
N VAL A 252 -0.17 -0.34 16.25
CA VAL A 252 -0.85 -1.53 15.68
C VAL A 252 -2.22 -1.74 16.32
N GLU A 253 -2.30 -1.59 17.64
CA GLU A 253 -3.49 -1.87 18.45
C GLU A 253 -4.60 -0.82 18.28
N SER A 254 -4.23 0.41 17.98
CA SER A 254 -5.15 1.55 17.80
C SER A 254 -4.56 2.56 16.82
N PRO A 255 -4.63 2.29 15.52
CA PRO A 255 -3.98 3.10 14.50
C PRO A 255 -4.37 4.58 14.53
N LYS A 256 -3.37 5.47 14.52
CA LYS A 256 -3.53 6.93 14.54
C LYS A 256 -2.87 7.61 13.36
N ILE A 257 -1.87 6.95 12.75
CA ILE A 257 -1.13 7.49 11.62
C ILE A 257 -0.89 6.37 10.60
N ALA A 258 -1.02 6.71 9.33
CA ALA A 258 -0.58 5.90 8.19
C ALA A 258 0.42 6.71 7.37
N VAL A 259 1.52 6.09 6.96
CA VAL A 259 2.58 6.73 6.19
C VAL A 259 2.95 5.92 4.97
N ALA A 260 3.30 6.60 3.88
CA ALA A 260 3.96 6.01 2.73
C ALA A 260 5.22 6.82 2.45
N VAL A 261 6.37 6.17 2.55
CA VAL A 261 7.67 6.76 2.28
C VAL A 261 8.23 6.17 1.01
N LEU A 262 8.55 7.03 0.07
CA LEU A 262 9.28 6.71 -1.15
C LEU A 262 10.61 7.47 -1.15
N VAL A 263 11.70 6.75 -1.36
CA VAL A 263 13.03 7.37 -1.54
C VAL A 263 13.57 6.96 -2.89
N GLU A 264 13.63 7.94 -3.79
CA GLU A 264 14.07 7.69 -5.17
C GLU A 264 15.53 7.28 -5.23
N HIS A 265 15.80 6.24 -6.03
CA HIS A 265 17.15 5.77 -6.35
C HIS A 265 18.02 5.38 -5.14
N MET A 266 17.39 4.89 -4.07
CA MET A 266 18.10 4.50 -2.85
C MET A 266 18.05 2.99 -2.55
N GLY A 267 17.66 2.18 -3.55
CA GLY A 267 17.71 0.72 -3.47
C GLY A 267 16.58 0.12 -2.65
N HIS A 268 16.88 -0.53 -1.54
CA HIS A 268 15.91 -1.35 -0.82
C HIS A 268 15.11 -0.58 0.24
N GLY A 269 13.79 -0.83 0.28
CA GLY A 269 12.86 -0.19 1.21
C GLY A 269 13.23 -0.39 2.69
N GLY A 270 13.71 -1.58 3.05
CA GLY A 270 14.11 -1.89 4.44
C GLY A 270 15.32 -1.08 4.93
N SER A 271 16.23 -0.71 4.04
CA SER A 271 17.44 0.05 4.41
C SER A 271 17.26 1.56 4.32
N ALA A 272 16.49 2.08 3.37
CA ALA A 272 16.37 3.50 3.12
C ALA A 272 15.04 4.11 3.59
N ALA A 273 13.90 3.48 3.27
CA ALA A 273 12.59 4.07 3.57
C ALA A 273 12.05 3.71 4.98
N ALA A 274 12.34 2.51 5.49
CA ALA A 274 11.84 2.07 6.79
C ALA A 274 12.36 2.93 7.97
N PRO A 275 13.65 3.32 8.04
CA PRO A 275 14.12 4.22 9.09
C PRO A 275 13.42 5.58 9.08
N LEU A 276 13.21 6.17 7.90
CA LEU A 276 12.53 7.45 7.75
C LEU A 276 11.06 7.38 8.19
N ALA A 277 10.37 6.30 7.83
CA ALA A 277 9.01 6.08 8.29
C ALA A 277 8.93 5.95 9.82
N LYS A 278 9.91 5.27 10.45
CA LYS A 278 10.04 5.20 11.90
C LYS A 278 10.14 6.60 12.51
N GLU A 279 11.06 7.44 12.01
CA GLU A 279 11.28 8.80 12.53
C GLU A 279 10.00 9.65 12.41
N ILE A 280 9.29 9.58 11.29
CA ILE A 280 8.00 10.28 11.09
C ILE A 280 6.96 9.81 12.11
N ILE A 281 6.82 8.49 12.29
CA ILE A 281 5.84 7.91 13.20
C ILE A 281 6.18 8.24 14.65
N GLU A 282 7.46 8.17 15.06
CA GLU A 282 7.89 8.51 16.40
C GLU A 282 7.72 10.02 16.71
N ALA A 283 8.01 10.88 15.74
CA ALA A 283 7.76 12.31 15.87
C ALA A 283 6.26 12.60 16.06
N TYR A 284 5.40 11.95 15.28
CA TYR A 284 3.95 12.07 15.44
C TYR A 284 3.50 11.58 16.82
N ALA A 285 3.99 10.43 17.28
CA ALA A 285 3.64 9.89 18.60
C ALA A 285 4.02 10.84 19.74
N ARG A 286 5.24 11.43 19.69
CA ARG A 286 5.69 12.41 20.68
C ARG A 286 4.83 13.68 20.68
N LEU A 287 4.55 14.25 19.49
CA LEU A 287 3.72 15.44 19.35
C LEU A 287 2.30 15.21 19.85
N SER A 288 1.71 14.05 19.52
CA SER A 288 0.35 13.72 19.94
C SER A 288 0.23 13.47 21.44
N SER A 289 1.29 13.04 22.12
CA SER A 289 1.30 12.86 23.58
C SER A 289 1.42 14.19 24.34
N HIS A 290 1.92 15.25 23.69
CA HIS A 290 2.09 16.59 24.28
C HIS A 290 1.04 17.60 23.80
N ALA A 291 0.20 17.25 22.83
CA ALA A 291 -0.85 18.14 22.37
C ALA A 291 -1.90 18.32 23.48
N PRO A 292 -2.19 19.56 23.94
CA PRO A 292 -3.31 19.80 24.81
C PRO A 292 -4.57 19.30 24.09
N ALA A 293 -5.43 18.59 24.81
CA ALA A 293 -6.73 18.18 24.27
C ALA A 293 -7.43 19.45 23.77
N LEU A 294 -7.55 19.59 22.44
CA LEU A 294 -8.41 20.59 21.86
C LEU A 294 -9.84 20.22 22.29
N THR A 295 -10.31 20.84 23.35
CA THR A 295 -11.68 20.69 23.87
C THR A 295 -12.63 21.35 22.86
N ALA A 296 -12.91 20.64 21.76
CA ALA A 296 -13.98 20.99 20.86
C ALA A 296 -15.29 20.48 21.50
N LYS A 297 -16.10 21.39 22.02
CA LYS A 297 -17.53 21.10 22.19
C LYS A 297 -18.07 20.93 20.77
N ALA A 298 -18.23 19.67 20.33
CA ALA A 298 -18.92 19.37 19.09
C ALA A 298 -20.41 19.54 19.30
N GLU A 299 -20.99 20.63 18.80
CA GLU A 299 -22.42 20.69 18.56
C GLU A 299 -22.72 20.00 17.21
N PRO A 300 -23.78 19.16 17.13
CA PRO A 300 -24.14 18.51 15.89
C PRO A 300 -24.66 19.56 14.90
N VAL A 301 -23.98 19.66 13.75
CA VAL A 301 -24.45 20.47 12.63
C VAL A 301 -25.67 19.77 12.03
N THR A 302 -26.85 20.32 12.20
CA THR A 302 -28.04 19.94 11.43
C THR A 302 -27.81 20.26 9.96
N ALA A 303 -27.96 19.25 9.09
CA ALA A 303 -27.81 19.41 7.65
C ALA A 303 -28.81 20.49 7.15
N ALA A 304 -28.27 21.52 6.48
CA ALA A 304 -29.08 22.48 5.76
C ALA A 304 -29.78 21.79 4.58
N PRO A 305 -31.03 22.16 4.26
CA PRO A 305 -31.76 21.55 3.14
C PRO A 305 -31.08 21.88 1.81
N ILE A 306 -31.01 20.87 0.96
CA ILE A 306 -30.53 20.99 -0.43
C ILE A 306 -31.49 21.91 -1.19
N VAL A 307 -31.01 23.06 -1.63
CA VAL A 307 -31.75 23.91 -2.56
C VAL A 307 -31.59 23.33 -3.96
N GLU A 308 -32.64 22.72 -4.49
CA GLU A 308 -32.73 22.34 -5.90
C GLU A 308 -32.77 23.61 -6.74
N ILE A 309 -31.72 23.82 -7.55
CA ILE A 309 -31.76 24.84 -8.61
C ILE A 309 -32.44 24.22 -9.82
N VAL A 310 -33.72 24.49 -9.99
CA VAL A 310 -34.46 24.18 -11.21
C VAL A 310 -34.03 25.19 -12.28
N SER A 311 -33.26 24.75 -13.26
CA SER A 311 -32.96 25.51 -14.47
C SER A 311 -34.21 25.60 -15.37
N ARG A 312 -34.66 26.80 -15.67
CA ARG A 312 -35.57 27.09 -16.79
C ARG A 312 -34.76 27.27 -18.06
#